data_cdbe5b9f6a60168e5a938d06af8c26f1
#
_entry.id   cdbe5b9f6a60168e5a938d06af8c26f1
#
_cell.length_a   1.000
_cell.length_b   1.000
_cell.length_c   1.000
_cell.angle_alpha   90.00
_cell.angle_beta   90.00
_cell.angle_gamma   90.00
#
_symmetry.space_group_name_H-M   'P 1'
#
loop_
_entity.id
_entity.type
_entity.pdbx_description
1 polymer ?
#
loop_
_entity_poly.entity_id
_entity_poly.type
_entity_poly.pdbx_seq_one_letter_code
_entity_poly.pdbx_strand_id
1 'polypeptide(L)'
;MPDKSVRVLIAGIAGASLGTEIAKALDHAGGYDVLGCDISPLAFGHYDARFSSTFVIDREGYAQNLLELCVRERVDCVIAGGDEPAVLIGRHHELFTRAGIRLGQNNPQLTERLAHKGQCFEILTSAGVRTPRTQTVEPGTDIGDFPMPCIVKPAVASGGSVFVFFVRNREEARLYCTYLHNNGRIPVIQEYVHEDNGEFTVGVLSSPDGGCVGAIALKRAFHSKLSVSVRGPDFLISSGYSQGLIEAYPAICETAELIATRLGSTGPLNIQGRIAADGTFVPFEINARFSASTYLRTLAGFNEVDWYVRHLLGLAPRSALDIIPGWYLRSLSEVAVPLSKVLP
;
A
#
# COMPACT_ATOMS: atom_id res chain seq x y z
N MET A 1 -25.84 -20.03 17.55
CA MET A 1 -26.23 -18.63 17.32
C MET A 1 -25.68 -18.25 15.97
N PRO A 2 -26.38 -17.49 15.11
CA PRO A 2 -25.76 -17.00 13.90
C PRO A 2 -24.54 -16.19 14.29
N ASP A 3 -23.42 -16.46 13.66
CA ASP A 3 -22.13 -15.80 13.91
C ASP A 3 -22.36 -14.29 13.75
N LYS A 4 -22.12 -13.50 14.82
CA LYS A 4 -22.29 -12.04 14.76
C LYS A 4 -21.40 -11.53 13.63
N SER A 5 -21.99 -10.85 12.65
CA SER A 5 -21.24 -10.27 11.54
C SER A 5 -20.19 -9.30 12.09
N VAL A 6 -18.94 -9.50 11.70
CA VAL A 6 -17.82 -8.62 12.11
C VAL A 6 -17.96 -7.29 11.38
N ARG A 7 -18.02 -6.20 12.14
CA ARG A 7 -18.17 -4.85 11.57
C ARG A 7 -16.82 -4.19 11.34
N VAL A 8 -16.48 -3.98 10.06
CA VAL A 8 -15.20 -3.41 9.63
C VAL A 8 -15.45 -2.05 8.98
N LEU A 9 -14.74 -1.01 9.42
CA LEU A 9 -14.76 0.30 8.78
C LEU A 9 -13.47 0.51 7.99
N ILE A 10 -13.60 0.89 6.71
CA ILE A 10 -12.50 1.23 5.84
C ILE A 10 -12.40 2.76 5.73
N ALA A 11 -11.28 3.31 6.17
CA ALA A 11 -11.02 4.74 6.20
C ALA A 11 -10.21 5.20 4.97
N GLY A 12 -10.91 5.80 3.98
CA GLY A 12 -10.40 6.15 2.66
C GLY A 12 -10.94 5.16 1.61
N ILE A 13 -12.04 5.53 0.96
CA ILE A 13 -12.79 4.69 0.01
C ILE A 13 -12.90 5.31 -1.38
N ALA A 14 -11.98 6.21 -1.74
CA ALA A 14 -11.91 6.74 -3.09
C ALA A 14 -11.76 5.61 -4.11
N GLY A 15 -12.32 5.78 -5.30
CA GLY A 15 -12.36 4.76 -6.35
C GLY A 15 -10.98 4.35 -6.86
N ALA A 16 -10.87 3.13 -7.36
CA ALA A 16 -9.65 2.52 -7.89
C ALA A 16 -8.48 2.59 -6.90
N SER A 17 -8.77 2.54 -5.60
CA SER A 17 -7.85 2.74 -4.49
C SER A 17 -7.73 1.49 -3.62
N LEU A 18 -6.84 1.57 -2.67
CA LEU A 18 -6.62 0.54 -1.66
C LEU A 18 -7.92 0.19 -0.90
N GLY A 19 -8.71 1.20 -0.49
CA GLY A 19 -9.91 0.97 0.30
C GLY A 19 -10.95 0.10 -0.41
N THR A 20 -11.18 0.34 -1.70
CA THR A 20 -12.11 -0.47 -2.50
C THR A 20 -11.58 -1.90 -2.74
N GLU A 21 -10.27 -2.09 -2.81
CA GLU A 21 -9.68 -3.44 -2.92
C GLU A 21 -9.81 -4.23 -1.61
N ILE A 22 -9.70 -3.56 -0.46
CA ILE A 22 -9.97 -4.16 0.86
C ILE A 22 -11.44 -4.56 0.97
N ALA A 23 -12.37 -3.69 0.55
CA ALA A 23 -13.80 -4.00 0.55
C ALA A 23 -14.12 -5.25 -0.29
N LYS A 24 -13.53 -5.37 -1.49
CA LYS A 24 -13.65 -6.56 -2.34
C LYS A 24 -13.13 -7.82 -1.67
N ALA A 25 -12.03 -7.74 -0.93
CA ALA A 25 -11.44 -8.87 -0.23
C ALA A 25 -12.31 -9.35 0.94
N LEU A 26 -12.93 -8.43 1.68
CA LEU A 26 -13.88 -8.73 2.76
C LEU A 26 -15.20 -9.30 2.20
N ASP A 27 -15.72 -8.71 1.13
CA ASP A 27 -16.93 -9.20 0.44
C ASP A 27 -16.73 -10.63 -0.09
N HIS A 28 -15.56 -10.90 -0.69
CA HIS A 28 -15.17 -12.24 -1.14
C HIS A 28 -15.15 -13.28 -0.02
N ALA A 29 -14.66 -12.91 1.16
CA ALA A 29 -14.62 -13.79 2.34
C ALA A 29 -16.01 -13.99 2.94
N GLY A 30 -16.90 -13.00 2.83
CA GLY A 30 -18.22 -12.97 3.42
C GLY A 30 -18.24 -12.86 4.95
N GLY A 31 -19.41 -12.61 5.55
CA GLY A 31 -19.62 -12.53 7.00
C GLY A 31 -19.06 -11.25 7.64
N TYR A 32 -18.88 -10.21 6.86
CA TYR A 32 -18.52 -8.88 7.30
C TYR A 32 -19.66 -7.89 7.04
N ASP A 33 -19.83 -6.95 7.95
CA ASP A 33 -20.60 -5.74 7.76
C ASP A 33 -19.58 -4.62 7.47
N VAL A 34 -19.42 -4.29 6.17
CA VAL A 34 -18.37 -3.38 5.71
C VAL A 34 -18.92 -1.96 5.65
N LEU A 35 -18.35 -1.08 6.47
CA LEU A 35 -18.59 0.35 6.47
C LEU A 35 -17.43 1.09 5.79
N GLY A 36 -17.70 2.29 5.28
CA GLY A 36 -16.66 3.13 4.69
C GLY A 36 -16.74 4.57 5.14
N CYS A 37 -15.61 5.28 5.14
CA CYS A 37 -15.61 6.73 5.25
C CYS A 37 -14.57 7.36 4.34
N ASP A 38 -14.83 8.59 3.92
CA ASP A 38 -13.90 9.41 3.13
C ASP A 38 -14.10 10.89 3.47
N ILE A 39 -13.12 11.72 3.14
CA ILE A 39 -13.23 13.18 3.27
C ILE A 39 -13.97 13.81 2.08
N SER A 40 -14.08 13.10 0.97
CA SER A 40 -14.74 13.55 -0.25
C SER A 40 -16.12 12.91 -0.39
N PRO A 41 -17.21 13.69 -0.54
CA PRO A 41 -18.53 13.15 -0.83
C PRO A 41 -18.61 12.47 -2.19
N LEU A 42 -17.64 12.70 -3.08
CA LEU A 42 -17.53 12.07 -4.39
C LEU A 42 -16.60 10.85 -4.42
N ALA A 43 -16.18 10.35 -3.25
CA ALA A 43 -15.44 9.09 -3.19
C ALA A 43 -16.30 7.93 -3.72
N PHE A 44 -15.76 7.15 -4.66
CA PHE A 44 -16.49 6.07 -5.36
C PHE A 44 -17.15 5.08 -4.37
N GLY A 45 -16.47 4.78 -3.27
CA GLY A 45 -16.98 3.83 -2.28
C GLY A 45 -18.31 4.22 -1.65
N HIS A 46 -18.68 5.51 -1.63
CA HIS A 46 -20.01 5.94 -1.17
C HIS A 46 -21.15 5.37 -2.01
N TYR A 47 -20.84 4.98 -3.25
CA TYR A 47 -21.80 4.49 -4.24
C TYR A 47 -21.55 3.04 -4.65
N ASP A 48 -20.68 2.35 -3.91
CA ASP A 48 -20.35 0.95 -4.10
C ASP A 48 -21.20 0.07 -3.16
N ALA A 49 -21.99 -0.83 -3.75
CA ALA A 49 -22.92 -1.70 -3.03
C ALA A 49 -22.27 -2.66 -2.01
N ARG A 50 -20.94 -2.79 -2.01
CA ARG A 50 -20.21 -3.59 -1.02
C ARG A 50 -20.18 -2.95 0.36
N PHE A 51 -20.38 -1.64 0.45
CA PHE A 51 -20.49 -0.95 1.72
C PHE A 51 -21.95 -0.91 2.20
N SER A 52 -22.21 -1.42 3.39
CA SER A 52 -23.55 -1.37 4.00
C SER A 52 -23.94 0.06 4.41
N SER A 53 -22.95 0.87 4.80
CA SER A 53 -23.10 2.28 5.12
C SER A 53 -21.80 3.03 4.87
N THR A 54 -21.90 4.28 4.47
CA THR A 54 -20.74 5.15 4.25
C THR A 54 -20.95 6.54 4.81
N PHE A 55 -19.86 7.22 5.17
CA PHE A 55 -19.86 8.49 5.88
C PHE A 55 -18.83 9.45 5.30
N VAL A 56 -19.20 10.72 5.18
CA VAL A 56 -18.24 11.80 4.96
C VAL A 56 -17.73 12.27 6.30
N ILE A 57 -16.41 12.42 6.46
CA ILE A 57 -15.79 12.90 7.69
C ILE A 57 -14.85 14.06 7.39
N ASP A 58 -14.76 15.02 8.31
CA ASP A 58 -13.88 16.16 8.14
C ASP A 58 -12.39 15.76 8.19
N ARG A 59 -11.59 16.42 7.39
CA ARG A 59 -10.13 16.27 7.41
C ARG A 59 -9.52 16.87 8.68
N GLU A 60 -10.07 18.00 9.16
CA GLU A 60 -9.66 18.58 10.44
C GLU A 60 -10.13 17.67 11.59
N GLY A 61 -9.22 17.35 12.50
CA GLY A 61 -9.50 16.39 13.56
C GLY A 61 -9.78 14.96 13.10
N TYR A 62 -9.28 14.56 11.93
CA TYR A 62 -9.61 13.30 11.24
C TYR A 62 -9.64 12.06 12.15
N ALA A 63 -8.60 11.87 12.98
CA ALA A 63 -8.52 10.68 13.84
C ALA A 63 -9.60 10.69 14.93
N GLN A 64 -9.95 11.85 15.47
CA GLN A 64 -11.01 12.00 16.47
C GLN A 64 -12.39 11.77 15.83
N ASN A 65 -12.66 12.38 14.68
CA ASN A 65 -13.91 12.19 13.93
C ASN A 65 -14.12 10.72 13.56
N LEU A 66 -13.04 10.06 13.13
CA LEU A 66 -13.06 8.64 12.82
C LEU A 66 -13.33 7.77 14.05
N LEU A 67 -12.72 8.08 15.20
CA LEU A 67 -12.96 7.37 16.45
C LEU A 67 -14.42 7.49 16.89
N GLU A 68 -14.97 8.70 16.86
CA GLU A 68 -16.38 8.94 17.21
C GLU A 68 -17.33 8.17 16.29
N LEU A 69 -17.03 8.16 14.98
CA LEU A 69 -17.76 7.35 14.01
C LEU A 69 -17.69 5.86 14.36
N CYS A 70 -16.49 5.34 14.64
CA CYS A 70 -16.31 3.94 15.00
C CYS A 70 -17.09 3.54 16.27
N VAL A 71 -17.09 4.38 17.29
CA VAL A 71 -17.84 4.14 18.54
C VAL A 71 -19.35 4.16 18.27
N ARG A 72 -19.84 5.16 17.55
CA ARG A 72 -21.27 5.31 17.19
C ARG A 72 -21.77 4.11 16.41
N GLU A 73 -21.00 3.67 15.42
CA GLU A 73 -21.36 2.55 14.54
C GLU A 73 -20.96 1.18 15.12
N ARG A 74 -20.38 1.11 16.33
CA ARG A 74 -19.95 -0.14 16.99
C ARG A 74 -19.01 -0.96 16.11
N VAL A 75 -17.98 -0.31 15.58
CA VAL A 75 -16.96 -0.93 14.70
C VAL A 75 -16.05 -1.84 15.53
N ASP A 76 -15.83 -3.07 15.07
CA ASP A 76 -14.92 -4.03 15.70
C ASP A 76 -13.48 -3.79 15.25
N CYS A 77 -13.28 -3.43 13.95
CA CYS A 77 -11.96 -3.19 13.36
C CYS A 77 -12.01 -2.04 12.35
N VAL A 78 -11.00 -1.17 12.36
CA VAL A 78 -10.80 -0.14 11.34
C VAL A 78 -9.56 -0.44 10.50
N ILE A 79 -9.66 -0.27 9.18
CA ILE A 79 -8.56 -0.48 8.23
C ILE A 79 -8.33 0.80 7.44
N ALA A 80 -7.08 1.23 7.35
CA ALA A 80 -6.70 2.38 6.53
C ALA A 80 -6.75 2.05 5.03
N GLY A 81 -7.48 2.83 4.26
CA GLY A 81 -7.59 2.74 2.80
C GLY A 81 -6.52 3.54 2.03
N GLY A 82 -5.46 3.99 2.69
CA GLY A 82 -4.38 4.75 2.10
C GLY A 82 -3.23 5.02 3.08
N ASP A 83 -2.13 5.58 2.57
CA ASP A 83 -0.94 5.87 3.38
C ASP A 83 -1.21 6.98 4.42
N GLU A 84 -1.86 8.09 4.01
CA GLU A 84 -2.18 9.19 4.92
C GLU A 84 -3.12 8.76 6.06
N PRO A 85 -4.27 8.09 5.80
CA PRO A 85 -5.09 7.52 6.88
C PRO A 85 -4.32 6.58 7.79
N ALA A 86 -3.43 5.72 7.26
CA ALA A 86 -2.64 4.79 8.07
C ALA A 86 -1.74 5.51 9.08
N VAL A 87 -1.08 6.59 8.66
CA VAL A 87 -0.23 7.42 9.54
C VAL A 87 -1.08 8.14 10.58
N LEU A 88 -2.19 8.77 10.17
CA LEU A 88 -3.05 9.53 11.09
C LEU A 88 -3.69 8.63 12.15
N ILE A 89 -4.21 7.48 11.76
CA ILE A 89 -4.78 6.48 12.68
C ILE A 89 -3.67 5.92 13.59
N GLY A 90 -2.51 5.60 13.03
CA GLY A 90 -1.37 5.07 13.76
C GLY A 90 -0.90 6.00 14.89
N ARG A 91 -0.78 7.29 14.64
CA ARG A 91 -0.42 8.30 15.65
C ARG A 91 -1.39 8.36 16.84
N HIS A 92 -2.63 7.94 16.64
CA HIS A 92 -3.69 7.95 17.65
C HIS A 92 -4.10 6.54 18.09
N HIS A 93 -3.28 5.50 17.82
CA HIS A 93 -3.61 4.09 18.03
C HIS A 93 -4.12 3.77 19.45
N GLU A 94 -3.58 4.45 20.48
CA GLU A 94 -4.01 4.24 21.87
C GLU A 94 -5.47 4.62 22.10
N LEU A 95 -5.98 5.65 21.41
CA LEU A 95 -7.38 6.06 21.55
C LEU A 95 -8.33 4.98 21.03
N PHE A 96 -8.01 4.40 19.86
CA PHE A 96 -8.78 3.29 19.31
C PHE A 96 -8.70 2.04 20.19
N THR A 97 -7.52 1.71 20.68
CA THR A 97 -7.30 0.55 21.57
C THR A 97 -8.12 0.69 22.87
N ARG A 98 -8.12 1.88 23.50
CA ARG A 98 -8.93 2.16 24.72
C ARG A 98 -10.43 2.07 24.47
N ALA A 99 -10.87 2.38 23.25
CA ALA A 99 -12.26 2.22 22.82
C ALA A 99 -12.62 0.76 22.44
N GLY A 100 -11.67 -0.17 22.51
CA GLY A 100 -11.87 -1.58 22.14
C GLY A 100 -11.87 -1.85 20.64
N ILE A 101 -11.47 -0.86 19.82
CA ILE A 101 -11.44 -0.96 18.36
C ILE A 101 -10.07 -1.49 17.92
N ARG A 102 -10.05 -2.53 17.11
CA ARG A 102 -8.82 -3.08 16.52
C ARG A 102 -8.38 -2.29 15.30
N LEU A 103 -7.05 -2.17 15.11
CA LEU A 103 -6.47 -1.49 13.95
C LEU A 103 -5.92 -2.53 12.96
N GLY A 104 -6.55 -2.62 11.78
CA GLY A 104 -6.14 -3.50 10.68
C GLY A 104 -4.97 -2.92 9.89
N GLN A 105 -3.86 -2.60 10.55
CA GLN A 105 -2.65 -2.03 9.96
C GLN A 105 -1.39 -2.48 10.70
N ASN A 106 -0.21 -2.14 10.17
CA ASN A 106 1.07 -2.40 10.81
C ASN A 106 1.28 -1.53 12.07
N ASN A 107 2.33 -1.83 12.87
CA ASN A 107 2.61 -1.00 14.04
C ASN A 107 2.86 0.47 13.65
N PRO A 108 2.46 1.43 14.51
CA PRO A 108 2.49 2.86 14.18
C PRO A 108 3.90 3.37 13.85
N GLN A 109 4.92 2.89 14.57
CA GLN A 109 6.30 3.33 14.40
C GLN A 109 6.83 2.90 13.01
N LEU A 110 6.55 1.68 12.60
CA LEU A 110 6.93 1.21 11.27
C LEU A 110 6.15 1.95 10.18
N THR A 111 4.85 2.15 10.37
CA THR A 111 4.00 2.88 9.42
C THR A 111 4.53 4.29 9.18
N GLU A 112 4.89 5.02 10.24
CA GLU A 112 5.45 6.36 10.13
C GLU A 112 6.84 6.38 9.47
N ARG A 113 7.72 5.44 9.83
CA ARG A 113 9.07 5.34 9.24
C ARG A 113 9.02 5.01 7.75
N LEU A 114 8.14 4.11 7.32
CA LEU A 114 7.99 3.73 5.91
C LEU A 114 7.29 4.80 5.07
N ALA A 115 6.55 5.71 5.69
CA ALA A 115 6.05 6.91 5.01
C ALA A 115 7.20 7.82 4.51
N HIS A 116 8.40 7.76 5.15
CA HIS A 116 9.62 8.47 4.75
C HIS A 116 10.56 7.54 3.96
N LYS A 117 10.55 7.64 2.63
CA LYS A 117 11.24 6.70 1.71
C LYS A 117 12.75 6.58 1.95
N GLY A 118 13.44 7.64 2.37
CA GLY A 118 14.87 7.59 2.65
C GLY A 118 15.23 6.68 3.84
N GLN A 119 14.53 6.84 4.95
CA GLN A 119 14.82 6.11 6.20
C GLN A 119 14.62 4.59 6.09
N CYS A 120 13.63 4.16 5.30
CA CYS A 120 13.35 2.74 5.07
C CYS A 120 14.58 2.02 4.47
N PHE A 121 15.20 2.60 3.45
CA PHE A 121 16.31 1.95 2.74
C PHE A 121 17.60 1.92 3.54
N GLU A 122 17.86 2.90 4.40
CA GLU A 122 19.00 2.89 5.33
C GLU A 122 18.94 1.68 6.27
N ILE A 123 17.75 1.39 6.82
CA ILE A 123 17.55 0.24 7.72
C ILE A 123 17.77 -1.08 6.98
N LEU A 124 17.22 -1.23 5.80
CA LEU A 124 17.35 -2.44 5.01
C LEU A 124 18.81 -2.70 4.60
N THR A 125 19.51 -1.66 4.18
CA THR A 125 20.94 -1.75 3.84
C THR A 125 21.76 -2.17 5.06
N SER A 126 21.49 -1.57 6.22
CA SER A 126 22.15 -1.95 7.49
C SER A 126 21.81 -3.39 7.92
N ALA A 127 20.64 -3.90 7.50
CA ALA A 127 20.22 -5.28 7.75
C ALA A 127 20.73 -6.29 6.70
N GLY A 128 21.60 -5.85 5.77
CA GLY A 128 22.18 -6.70 4.72
C GLY A 128 21.23 -7.01 3.56
N VAL A 129 20.11 -6.32 3.44
CA VAL A 129 19.22 -6.43 2.28
C VAL A 129 19.74 -5.53 1.16
N ARG A 130 19.89 -6.09 -0.04
CA ARG A 130 20.26 -5.30 -1.21
C ARG A 130 19.14 -4.33 -1.56
N THR A 131 19.46 -3.05 -1.58
CA THR A 131 18.54 -1.97 -1.93
C THR A 131 19.18 -1.06 -2.98
N PRO A 132 18.41 -0.32 -3.80
CA PRO A 132 18.97 0.70 -4.66
C PRO A 132 19.58 1.81 -3.81
N ARG A 133 20.75 2.34 -4.20
CA ARG A 133 21.32 3.51 -3.52
C ARG A 133 20.26 4.61 -3.49
N THR A 134 20.01 5.15 -2.32
CA THR A 134 18.94 6.13 -2.08
C THR A 134 19.49 7.28 -1.24
N GLN A 135 19.18 8.51 -1.60
CA GLN A 135 19.66 9.71 -0.90
C GLN A 135 18.56 10.77 -0.86
N THR A 136 18.32 11.32 0.33
CA THR A 136 17.47 12.52 0.48
C THR A 136 18.28 13.74 0.07
N VAL A 137 17.66 14.64 -0.68
CA VAL A 137 18.31 15.85 -1.23
C VAL A 137 17.67 17.08 -0.58
N GLU A 138 18.31 17.58 0.47
CA GLU A 138 17.94 18.86 1.09
C GLU A 138 18.44 20.04 0.24
N PRO A 139 17.92 21.27 0.41
CA PRO A 139 18.47 22.44 -0.25
C PRO A 139 19.96 22.59 0.02
N GLY A 140 20.77 22.68 -1.05
CA GLY A 140 22.22 22.76 -0.96
C GLY A 140 22.95 21.41 -0.87
N THR A 141 22.25 20.28 -0.82
CA THR A 141 22.87 18.96 -0.86
C THR A 141 23.52 18.72 -2.22
N ASP A 142 24.80 18.35 -2.22
CA ASP A 142 25.48 17.88 -3.43
C ASP A 142 25.10 16.40 -3.69
N ILE A 143 24.65 16.11 -4.91
CA ILE A 143 24.38 14.75 -5.35
C ILE A 143 25.64 14.01 -5.81
N GLY A 144 26.79 14.71 -5.89
CA GLY A 144 28.14 14.18 -6.10
C GLY A 144 28.22 13.13 -7.22
N ASP A 145 28.72 11.95 -6.84
CA ASP A 145 28.92 10.79 -7.71
C ASP A 145 27.72 9.80 -7.73
N PHE A 146 26.52 10.30 -7.41
CA PHE A 146 25.32 9.43 -7.40
C PHE A 146 25.17 8.69 -8.75
N PRO A 147 24.86 7.36 -8.73
CA PRO A 147 24.74 6.57 -9.94
C PRO A 147 23.61 7.06 -10.85
N MET A 148 23.87 7.04 -12.16
CA MET A 148 22.93 7.39 -13.21
C MET A 148 22.73 6.20 -14.16
N PRO A 149 21.52 5.99 -14.68
CA PRO A 149 20.31 6.78 -14.45
C PRO A 149 19.71 6.59 -13.06
N CYS A 150 18.88 7.54 -12.64
CA CYS A 150 18.21 7.43 -11.35
C CYS A 150 16.74 7.92 -11.41
N ILE A 151 16.01 7.70 -10.31
CA ILE A 151 14.65 8.22 -10.09
C ILE A 151 14.74 9.39 -9.13
N VAL A 152 14.07 10.49 -9.46
CA VAL A 152 13.80 11.61 -8.55
C VAL A 152 12.33 11.54 -8.15
N LYS A 153 12.05 11.52 -6.84
CA LYS A 153 10.68 11.41 -6.30
C LYS A 153 10.55 12.11 -4.94
N PRO A 154 9.33 12.46 -4.48
CA PRO A 154 9.16 13.01 -3.14
C PRO A 154 9.55 12.02 -2.04
N ALA A 155 10.18 12.51 -0.96
CA ALA A 155 10.54 11.72 0.22
C ALA A 155 9.33 11.13 0.94
N VAL A 156 8.23 11.89 1.00
CA VAL A 156 6.94 11.43 1.54
C VAL A 156 6.03 11.01 0.39
N ALA A 157 5.35 9.89 0.54
CA ALA A 157 4.47 9.34 -0.48
C ALA A 157 3.35 10.33 -0.85
N SER A 158 3.17 10.56 -2.17
CA SER A 158 2.08 11.36 -2.72
C SER A 158 1.00 10.52 -3.43
N GLY A 159 1.12 9.18 -3.37
CA GLY A 159 0.24 8.23 -4.07
C GLY A 159 0.42 8.22 -5.58
N GLY A 160 0.17 7.07 -6.23
CA GLY A 160 -0.02 6.96 -7.67
C GLY A 160 1.13 7.38 -8.59
N SER A 161 2.38 7.33 -8.16
CA SER A 161 3.56 7.74 -8.95
C SER A 161 3.56 9.23 -9.36
N VAL A 162 2.86 10.09 -8.62
CA VAL A 162 2.86 11.54 -8.84
C VAL A 162 4.23 12.11 -8.48
N PHE A 163 4.77 12.98 -9.35
CA PHE A 163 6.11 13.57 -9.21
C PHE A 163 7.26 12.54 -9.19
N VAL A 164 7.13 11.43 -9.88
CA VAL A 164 8.22 10.48 -10.09
C VAL A 164 8.84 10.73 -11.46
N PHE A 165 10.15 11.00 -11.49
CA PHE A 165 10.88 11.38 -12.70
C PHE A 165 12.07 10.43 -12.91
N PHE A 166 12.20 9.90 -14.12
CA PHE A 166 13.42 9.23 -14.54
C PHE A 166 14.39 10.24 -15.11
N VAL A 167 15.63 10.18 -14.66
CA VAL A 167 16.69 11.12 -15.08
C VAL A 167 17.95 10.38 -15.49
N ARG A 168 18.60 10.86 -16.56
CA ARG A 168 19.75 10.22 -17.19
C ARG A 168 21.07 10.77 -16.71
N ASN A 169 21.08 12.01 -16.21
CA ASN A 169 22.28 12.71 -15.83
C ASN A 169 22.04 13.63 -14.62
N ARG A 170 23.13 14.17 -14.07
CA ARG A 170 23.10 15.01 -12.87
C ARG A 170 22.38 16.34 -13.07
N GLU A 171 22.42 16.88 -14.30
CA GLU A 171 21.74 18.14 -14.61
C GLU A 171 20.22 17.98 -14.53
N GLU A 172 19.69 16.94 -15.15
CA GLU A 172 18.27 16.57 -15.04
C GLU A 172 17.89 16.31 -13.57
N ALA A 173 18.73 15.58 -12.81
CA ALA A 173 18.47 15.30 -11.41
C ALA A 173 18.35 16.58 -10.58
N ARG A 174 19.27 17.54 -10.77
CA ARG A 174 19.22 18.85 -10.09
C ARG A 174 17.98 19.66 -10.48
N LEU A 175 17.59 19.62 -11.76
CA LEU A 175 16.40 20.30 -12.25
C LEU A 175 15.14 19.80 -11.54
N TYR A 176 14.93 18.48 -11.47
CA TYR A 176 13.75 17.92 -10.82
C TYR A 176 13.80 17.99 -9.30
N CYS A 177 14.97 17.94 -8.67
CA CYS A 177 15.10 18.24 -7.23
C CYS A 177 14.66 19.67 -6.94
N THR A 178 15.13 20.64 -7.73
CA THR A 178 14.73 22.06 -7.61
C THR A 178 13.22 22.21 -7.84
N TYR A 179 12.68 21.54 -8.84
CA TYR A 179 11.24 21.54 -9.11
C TYR A 179 10.42 21.04 -7.90
N LEU A 180 10.84 19.93 -7.28
CA LEU A 180 10.17 19.41 -6.08
C LEU A 180 10.28 20.38 -4.90
N HIS A 181 11.45 20.96 -4.64
CA HIS A 181 11.64 21.97 -3.59
C HIS A 181 10.72 23.18 -3.78
N ASN A 182 10.62 23.68 -5.02
CA ASN A 182 9.74 24.82 -5.34
C ASN A 182 8.24 24.49 -5.17
N ASN A 183 7.90 23.20 -5.13
CA ASN A 183 6.56 22.71 -4.83
C ASN A 183 6.42 22.23 -3.36
N GLY A 184 7.30 22.65 -2.46
CA GLY A 184 7.25 22.34 -1.02
C GLY A 184 7.48 20.88 -0.68
N ARG A 185 8.23 20.13 -1.52
CA ARG A 185 8.51 18.72 -1.34
C ARG A 185 10.01 18.47 -1.20
N ILE A 186 10.40 17.64 -0.26
CA ILE A 186 11.80 17.18 -0.12
C ILE A 186 12.00 16.05 -1.14
N PRO A 187 12.96 16.15 -2.07
CA PRO A 187 13.25 15.10 -3.03
C PRO A 187 14.08 13.97 -2.42
N VAL A 188 13.88 12.79 -2.98
CA VAL A 188 14.78 11.64 -2.85
C VAL A 188 15.25 11.25 -4.24
N ILE A 189 16.56 11.05 -4.40
CA ILE A 189 17.13 10.39 -5.56
C ILE A 189 17.37 8.92 -5.24
N GLN A 190 17.05 8.05 -6.17
CA GLN A 190 17.18 6.60 -6.02
C GLN A 190 17.71 5.98 -7.30
N GLU A 191 18.74 5.13 -7.19
CA GLU A 191 19.28 4.35 -8.31
C GLU A 191 18.15 3.66 -9.07
N TYR A 192 18.20 3.73 -10.40
CA TYR A 192 17.24 3.04 -11.24
C TYR A 192 17.61 1.57 -11.40
N VAL A 193 16.74 0.69 -10.96
CA VAL A 193 16.84 -0.75 -11.23
C VAL A 193 16.06 -1.03 -12.50
N HIS A 194 16.72 -1.57 -13.55
CA HIS A 194 16.07 -1.88 -14.82
C HIS A 194 15.00 -2.95 -14.69
N GLU A 195 13.96 -2.87 -15.53
CA GLU A 195 12.81 -3.77 -15.53
C GLU A 195 12.98 -5.04 -16.35
N ASP A 196 14.09 -5.21 -17.04
CA ASP A 196 14.33 -6.27 -18.05
C ASP A 196 14.04 -7.68 -17.55
N ASN A 197 14.33 -7.95 -16.28
CA ASN A 197 14.10 -9.25 -15.63
C ASN A 197 12.76 -9.33 -14.88
N GLY A 198 11.96 -8.29 -14.96
CA GLY A 198 10.62 -8.20 -14.38
C GLY A 198 10.51 -7.35 -13.12
N GLU A 199 9.33 -6.79 -12.95
CA GLU A 199 8.91 -6.05 -11.76
C GLU A 199 7.83 -6.80 -11.02
N PHE A 200 7.92 -6.77 -9.69
CA PHE A 200 7.02 -7.49 -8.80
C PHE A 200 6.37 -6.56 -7.79
N THR A 201 5.14 -6.88 -7.41
CA THR A 201 4.49 -6.38 -6.20
C THR A 201 4.22 -7.56 -5.29
N VAL A 202 4.78 -7.51 -4.08
CA VAL A 202 4.75 -8.61 -3.12
C VAL A 202 3.95 -8.18 -1.90
N GLY A 203 2.91 -8.97 -1.57
CA GLY A 203 2.23 -8.86 -0.28
C GLY A 203 2.93 -9.74 0.73
N VAL A 204 3.28 -9.18 1.87
CA VAL A 204 3.78 -9.95 3.01
C VAL A 204 2.85 -9.69 4.18
N LEU A 205 2.38 -10.74 4.79
CA LEU A 205 1.57 -10.64 5.99
C LEU A 205 2.38 -11.10 7.20
N SER A 206 2.48 -10.23 8.18
CA SER A 206 2.93 -10.58 9.52
C SER A 206 1.75 -10.60 10.48
N SER A 207 1.78 -11.50 11.46
CA SER A 207 0.80 -11.51 12.55
C SER A 207 1.04 -10.35 13.52
N PRO A 208 0.04 -9.94 14.33
CA PRO A 208 0.19 -8.85 15.29
C PRO A 208 1.29 -9.06 16.33
N ASP A 209 1.71 -10.28 16.59
CA ASP A 209 2.83 -10.66 17.47
C ASP A 209 4.20 -10.67 16.77
N GLY A 210 4.23 -10.35 15.45
CA GLY A 210 5.46 -10.19 14.66
C GLY A 210 5.91 -11.46 13.92
N GLY A 211 5.16 -12.56 13.98
CA GLY A 211 5.44 -13.76 13.19
C GLY A 211 5.12 -13.55 11.70
N CYS A 212 5.98 -14.00 10.80
CA CYS A 212 5.65 -14.00 9.37
C CYS A 212 4.62 -15.09 9.08
N VAL A 213 3.50 -14.72 8.46
CA VAL A 213 2.41 -15.63 8.06
C VAL A 213 2.64 -16.17 6.66
N GLY A 214 3.18 -15.34 5.76
CA GLY A 214 3.52 -15.71 4.39
C GLY A 214 3.57 -14.52 3.44
N ALA A 215 4.00 -14.81 2.22
CA ALA A 215 4.11 -13.83 1.15
C ALA A 215 3.52 -14.34 -0.16
N ILE A 216 3.04 -13.40 -0.99
CA ILE A 216 2.54 -13.67 -2.34
C ILE A 216 3.10 -12.63 -3.30
N ALA A 217 3.71 -13.09 -4.39
CA ALA A 217 4.30 -12.23 -5.40
C ALA A 217 3.49 -12.24 -6.69
N LEU A 218 3.23 -11.04 -7.23
CA LEU A 218 2.63 -10.82 -8.54
C LEU A 218 3.70 -10.22 -9.46
N LYS A 219 4.09 -10.94 -10.51
CA LYS A 219 4.92 -10.42 -11.60
C LYS A 219 4.05 -9.52 -12.46
N ARG A 220 4.41 -8.24 -12.53
CA ARG A 220 3.60 -7.21 -13.21
C ARG A 220 3.66 -7.36 -14.72
N ALA A 221 2.50 -7.17 -15.36
CA ALA A 221 2.37 -7.10 -16.80
C ALA A 221 2.16 -5.67 -17.26
N PHE A 222 2.97 -5.23 -18.24
CA PHE A 222 2.99 -3.86 -18.73
C PHE A 222 2.44 -3.69 -20.15
N HIS A 223 1.60 -4.62 -20.59
CA HIS A 223 0.92 -4.55 -21.89
C HIS A 223 -0.30 -3.62 -21.88
N SER A 224 -0.86 -3.36 -20.70
CA SER A 224 -1.96 -2.43 -20.49
C SER A 224 -1.45 -1.05 -20.06
N LYS A 225 -2.02 0.01 -20.62
CA LYS A 225 -1.77 1.41 -20.19
C LYS A 225 -2.06 1.61 -18.70
N LEU A 226 -2.98 0.84 -18.12
CA LEU A 226 -3.35 0.95 -16.71
C LEU A 226 -2.15 0.70 -15.78
N SER A 227 -1.25 -0.21 -16.13
CA SER A 227 -0.09 -0.60 -15.30
C SER A 227 1.13 0.31 -15.48
N VAL A 228 1.10 1.25 -16.41
CA VAL A 228 2.23 2.11 -16.78
C VAL A 228 1.89 3.56 -16.50
N SER A 229 2.72 4.26 -15.73
CA SER A 229 2.64 5.71 -15.54
C SER A 229 3.37 6.44 -16.66
N VAL A 230 4.65 6.10 -16.86
CA VAL A 230 5.48 6.66 -17.94
C VAL A 230 6.33 5.54 -18.55
N ARG A 231 6.47 5.55 -19.87
CA ARG A 231 7.39 4.65 -20.60
C ARG A 231 8.24 5.47 -21.58
N GLY A 232 9.55 5.32 -21.48
CA GLY A 232 10.52 5.78 -22.45
C GLY A 232 11.11 4.62 -23.28
N PRO A 233 12.09 4.91 -24.12
CA PRO A 233 12.78 3.88 -24.93
C PRO A 233 13.60 2.92 -24.07
N ASP A 234 14.11 3.37 -22.93
CA ASP A 234 15.07 2.69 -22.06
C ASP A 234 14.65 2.68 -20.58
N PHE A 235 13.39 3.03 -20.29
CA PHE A 235 12.89 3.01 -18.90
C PHE A 235 11.37 2.83 -18.85
N LEU A 236 10.90 2.41 -17.66
CA LEU A 236 9.50 2.30 -17.31
C LEU A 236 9.28 2.76 -15.87
N ILE A 237 8.30 3.65 -15.68
CA ILE A 237 7.74 3.98 -14.37
C ILE A 237 6.35 3.35 -14.31
N SER A 238 6.20 2.42 -13.40
CA SER A 238 4.93 1.71 -13.19
C SER A 238 3.90 2.59 -12.48
N SER A 239 2.62 2.36 -12.76
CA SER A 239 1.51 3.02 -12.08
C SER A 239 1.19 2.33 -10.74
N GLY A 240 0.24 2.91 -9.97
CA GLY A 240 -0.34 2.26 -8.78
C GLY A 240 -1.19 1.03 -9.09
N TYR A 241 -1.55 0.80 -10.36
CA TYR A 241 -2.42 -0.32 -10.77
C TYR A 241 -1.59 -1.50 -11.26
N SER A 242 -1.67 -2.61 -10.52
CA SER A 242 -0.97 -3.85 -10.87
C SER A 242 -1.94 -4.88 -11.45
N GLN A 243 -1.48 -5.62 -12.45
CA GLN A 243 -2.06 -6.86 -12.93
C GLN A 243 -0.92 -7.72 -13.48
N GLY A 244 -1.10 -9.03 -13.54
CA GLY A 244 -0.03 -9.90 -14.02
C GLY A 244 -0.18 -11.34 -13.62
N LEU A 245 0.95 -12.04 -13.58
CA LEU A 245 1.06 -13.45 -13.27
C LEU A 245 1.38 -13.64 -11.79
N ILE A 246 0.58 -14.46 -11.12
CA ILE A 246 0.89 -14.99 -9.78
C ILE A 246 1.22 -16.47 -9.96
N GLU A 247 2.37 -16.86 -9.47
CA GLU A 247 2.81 -18.26 -9.38
C GLU A 247 3.83 -18.40 -8.23
N ALA A 248 4.47 -19.54 -8.09
CA ALA A 248 5.51 -19.74 -7.09
C ALA A 248 6.78 -18.95 -7.47
N TYR A 249 7.11 -17.93 -6.66
CA TYR A 249 8.34 -17.14 -6.75
C TYR A 249 9.10 -17.23 -5.40
N PRO A 250 9.64 -18.42 -5.03
CA PRO A 250 10.16 -18.64 -3.67
C PRO A 250 11.25 -17.65 -3.28
N ALA A 251 12.26 -17.42 -4.12
CA ALA A 251 13.35 -16.50 -3.80
C ALA A 251 12.89 -15.05 -3.55
N ILE A 252 11.82 -14.61 -4.25
CA ILE A 252 11.24 -13.28 -4.08
C ILE A 252 10.45 -13.21 -2.76
N CYS A 253 9.64 -14.24 -2.49
CA CYS A 253 8.87 -14.32 -1.26
C CYS A 253 9.78 -14.43 -0.03
N GLU A 254 10.80 -15.27 -0.05
CA GLU A 254 11.80 -15.40 1.02
C GLU A 254 12.50 -14.06 1.31
N THR A 255 12.91 -13.33 0.26
CA THR A 255 13.49 -11.99 0.44
C THR A 255 12.50 -11.02 1.06
N ALA A 256 11.24 -11.05 0.63
CA ALA A 256 10.20 -10.18 1.17
C ALA A 256 9.85 -10.50 2.63
N GLU A 257 9.82 -11.77 3.01
CA GLU A 257 9.63 -12.25 4.38
C GLU A 257 10.81 -11.87 5.29
N LEU A 258 12.05 -11.99 4.78
CA LEU A 258 13.24 -11.49 5.47
C LEU A 258 13.13 -9.97 5.73
N ILE A 259 12.70 -9.19 4.74
CA ILE A 259 12.47 -7.75 4.87
C ILE A 259 11.45 -7.47 5.97
N ALA A 260 10.30 -8.16 5.96
CA ALA A 260 9.26 -7.98 6.97
C ALA A 260 9.78 -8.26 8.38
N THR A 261 10.55 -9.35 8.55
CA THR A 261 11.19 -9.72 9.81
C THR A 261 12.20 -8.66 10.27
N ARG A 262 13.06 -8.17 9.38
CA ARG A 262 14.07 -7.15 9.70
C ARG A 262 13.47 -5.79 10.04
N LEU A 263 12.33 -5.47 9.46
CA LEU A 263 11.57 -4.25 9.77
C LEU A 263 10.75 -4.37 11.06
N GLY A 264 10.60 -5.55 11.64
CA GLY A 264 9.72 -5.80 12.78
C GLY A 264 8.25 -5.60 12.43
N SER A 265 7.84 -6.08 11.26
CA SER A 265 6.46 -5.97 10.79
C SER A 265 5.50 -6.75 11.69
N THR A 266 4.36 -6.14 12.02
CA THR A 266 3.26 -6.75 12.79
C THR A 266 1.95 -6.71 12.03
N GLY A 267 2.00 -6.57 10.70
CA GLY A 267 0.83 -6.44 9.85
C GLY A 267 1.17 -6.57 8.37
N PRO A 268 0.31 -6.07 7.48
CA PRO A 268 0.53 -6.14 6.06
C PRO A 268 1.67 -5.22 5.60
N LEU A 269 2.51 -5.73 4.70
CA LEU A 269 3.46 -4.95 3.91
C LEU A 269 3.19 -5.15 2.43
N ASN A 270 3.37 -4.09 1.66
CA ASN A 270 3.46 -4.16 0.21
C ASN A 270 4.85 -3.74 -0.25
N ILE A 271 5.60 -4.67 -0.83
CA ILE A 271 6.96 -4.47 -1.31
C ILE A 271 6.94 -4.48 -2.83
N GLN A 272 7.46 -3.42 -3.44
CA GLN A 272 7.67 -3.36 -4.89
C GLN A 272 9.15 -3.41 -5.19
N GLY A 273 9.53 -4.24 -6.15
CA GLY A 273 10.93 -4.43 -6.51
C GLY A 273 11.09 -5.01 -7.91
N ARG A 274 12.33 -5.02 -8.37
CA ARG A 274 12.74 -5.57 -9.66
C ARG A 274 13.83 -6.60 -9.49
N ILE A 275 13.97 -7.48 -10.47
CA ILE A 275 15.08 -8.43 -10.52
C ILE A 275 16.26 -7.75 -11.21
N ALA A 276 17.36 -7.60 -10.49
CA ALA A 276 18.61 -7.09 -11.04
C ALA A 276 19.25 -8.09 -12.02
N ALA A 277 20.27 -7.65 -12.75
CA ALA A 277 20.96 -8.48 -13.77
C ALA A 277 21.57 -9.77 -13.21
N ASP A 278 21.90 -9.79 -11.92
CA ASP A 278 22.44 -10.99 -11.23
C ASP A 278 21.33 -11.91 -10.65
N GLY A 279 20.06 -11.64 -10.95
CA GLY A 279 18.92 -12.42 -10.48
C GLY A 279 18.43 -12.04 -9.07
N THR A 280 19.04 -11.07 -8.40
CA THR A 280 18.63 -10.63 -7.05
C THR A 280 17.37 -9.77 -7.11
N PHE A 281 16.40 -10.03 -6.22
CA PHE A 281 15.26 -9.14 -6.03
C PHE A 281 15.68 -7.89 -5.25
N VAL A 282 15.48 -6.72 -5.85
CA VAL A 282 15.86 -5.41 -5.31
C VAL A 282 14.60 -4.59 -5.04
N PRO A 283 14.19 -4.40 -3.78
CA PRO A 283 13.04 -3.59 -3.43
C PRO A 283 13.34 -2.10 -3.64
N PHE A 284 12.44 -1.39 -4.32
CA PHE A 284 12.55 0.06 -4.53
C PHE A 284 11.42 0.86 -3.86
N GLU A 285 10.40 0.19 -3.32
CA GLU A 285 9.31 0.80 -2.54
C GLU A 285 8.73 -0.21 -1.55
N ILE A 286 8.50 0.24 -0.31
CA ILE A 286 7.86 -0.54 0.75
C ILE A 286 6.82 0.32 1.44
N ASN A 287 5.62 -0.24 1.62
CA ASN A 287 4.50 0.43 2.27
C ASN A 287 3.94 -0.45 3.38
N ALA A 288 3.77 0.10 4.59
CA ALA A 288 3.28 -0.62 5.78
C ALA A 288 1.75 -0.73 5.79
N ARG A 289 1.18 -1.27 4.73
CA ARG A 289 -0.26 -1.42 4.55
C ARG A 289 -0.59 -2.48 3.50
N PHE A 290 -1.85 -2.84 3.41
CA PHE A 290 -2.39 -3.56 2.25
C PHE A 290 -2.09 -2.79 0.94
N SER A 291 -2.36 -3.38 -0.20
CA SER A 291 -2.03 -2.76 -1.48
C SER A 291 -3.22 -2.67 -2.43
N ALA A 292 -3.06 -1.86 -3.46
CA ALA A 292 -4.02 -1.86 -4.57
C ALA A 292 -4.10 -3.21 -5.30
N SER A 293 -3.20 -4.17 -5.06
CA SER A 293 -3.26 -5.54 -5.59
C SER A 293 -3.88 -6.56 -4.62
N THR A 294 -4.32 -6.14 -3.44
CA THR A 294 -4.85 -7.03 -2.39
C THR A 294 -5.99 -7.92 -2.90
N TYR A 295 -6.92 -7.38 -3.69
CA TYR A 295 -7.99 -8.22 -4.23
C TYR A 295 -7.52 -9.23 -5.28
N LEU A 296 -6.51 -8.92 -6.09
CA LEU A 296 -5.90 -9.89 -7.00
C LEU A 296 -5.26 -11.06 -6.23
N ARG A 297 -4.62 -10.76 -5.11
CA ARG A 297 -4.06 -11.77 -4.20
C ARG A 297 -5.16 -12.61 -3.55
N THR A 298 -6.27 -11.97 -3.15
CA THR A 298 -7.47 -12.66 -2.65
C THR A 298 -8.02 -13.65 -3.66
N LEU A 299 -8.15 -13.25 -4.93
CA LEU A 299 -8.58 -14.12 -6.02
C LEU A 299 -7.62 -15.29 -6.26
N ALA A 300 -6.33 -15.08 -5.97
CA ALA A 300 -5.29 -16.10 -6.02
C ALA A 300 -5.25 -17.00 -4.76
N GLY A 301 -6.25 -16.92 -3.87
CA GLY A 301 -6.31 -17.74 -2.66
C GLY A 301 -5.61 -17.16 -1.44
N PHE A 302 -4.93 -16.00 -1.57
CA PHE A 302 -4.22 -15.36 -0.47
C PHE A 302 -5.02 -14.16 0.06
N ASN A 303 -6.09 -14.43 0.82
CA ASN A 303 -6.89 -13.35 1.42
C ASN A 303 -6.27 -12.84 2.72
N GLU A 304 -5.24 -12.02 2.58
CA GLU A 304 -4.50 -11.40 3.67
C GLU A 304 -5.37 -10.51 4.58
N VAL A 305 -6.46 -9.93 4.04
CA VAL A 305 -7.37 -9.05 4.79
C VAL A 305 -8.23 -9.86 5.76
N ASP A 306 -8.91 -10.91 5.26
CA ASP A 306 -9.72 -11.80 6.11
C ASP A 306 -8.87 -12.43 7.20
N TRP A 307 -7.71 -12.97 6.83
CA TRP A 307 -6.79 -13.59 7.80
C TRP A 307 -6.41 -12.63 8.92
N TYR A 308 -5.99 -11.42 8.57
CA TYR A 308 -5.49 -10.44 9.53
C TYR A 308 -6.60 -9.91 10.45
N VAL A 309 -7.75 -9.52 9.89
CA VAL A 309 -8.89 -9.03 10.68
C VAL A 309 -9.39 -10.10 11.66
N ARG A 310 -9.52 -11.34 11.20
CA ARG A 310 -9.98 -12.43 12.07
C ARG A 310 -8.98 -12.73 13.17
N HIS A 311 -7.69 -12.73 12.85
CA HIS A 311 -6.65 -12.93 13.86
C HIS A 311 -6.66 -11.81 14.92
N LEU A 312 -6.78 -10.53 14.53
CA LEU A 312 -6.92 -9.40 15.45
C LEU A 312 -8.12 -9.54 16.41
N LEU A 313 -9.18 -10.18 15.96
CA LEU A 313 -10.41 -10.38 16.73
C LEU A 313 -10.44 -11.72 17.48
N GLY A 314 -9.38 -12.52 17.42
CA GLY A 314 -9.30 -13.84 18.04
C GLY A 314 -10.22 -14.88 17.38
N LEU A 315 -10.54 -14.70 16.10
CA LEU A 315 -11.36 -15.59 15.30
C LEU A 315 -10.48 -16.47 14.39
N ALA A 316 -10.90 -17.70 14.12
CA ALA A 316 -10.21 -18.57 13.19
C ALA A 316 -10.27 -18.02 11.74
N PRO A 317 -9.18 -18.08 10.94
CA PRO A 317 -9.22 -17.75 9.51
C PRO A 317 -10.27 -18.58 8.77
N ARG A 318 -10.90 -18.02 7.74
CA ARG A 318 -11.90 -18.73 6.93
C ARG A 318 -11.31 -19.55 5.79
N SER A 319 -10.15 -19.13 5.31
CA SER A 319 -9.45 -19.82 4.21
C SER A 319 -7.99 -20.05 4.57
N ALA A 320 -7.44 -21.14 4.08
CA ALA A 320 -6.01 -21.32 3.99
C ALA A 320 -5.43 -20.27 3.01
N LEU A 321 -4.15 -19.93 3.18
CA LEU A 321 -3.47 -19.01 2.26
C LEU A 321 -2.76 -19.82 1.15
N ASP A 322 -3.54 -20.61 0.40
CA ASP A 322 -3.06 -21.46 -0.68
C ASP A 322 -3.05 -20.69 -2.00
N ILE A 323 -1.87 -20.54 -2.59
CA ILE A 323 -1.70 -19.75 -3.82
C ILE A 323 -2.18 -20.57 -5.03
N ILE A 324 -3.12 -20.02 -5.79
CA ILE A 324 -3.59 -20.53 -7.05
C ILE A 324 -2.83 -19.81 -8.18
N PRO A 325 -1.93 -20.48 -8.91
CA PRO A 325 -1.22 -19.88 -10.03
C PRO A 325 -2.14 -19.44 -11.15
N GLY A 326 -1.89 -18.25 -11.74
CA GLY A 326 -2.70 -17.77 -12.85
C GLY A 326 -2.44 -16.30 -13.22
N TRP A 327 -3.08 -15.89 -14.31
CA TRP A 327 -3.12 -14.49 -14.72
C TRP A 327 -4.26 -13.77 -14.00
N TYR A 328 -3.92 -12.71 -13.29
CA TYR A 328 -4.86 -11.89 -12.54
C TYR A 328 -4.91 -10.50 -13.15
N LEU A 329 -6.05 -10.18 -13.77
CA LEU A 329 -6.26 -8.99 -14.57
C LEU A 329 -7.19 -8.02 -13.85
N ARG A 330 -7.08 -6.75 -14.20
CA ARG A 330 -7.84 -5.64 -13.61
C ARG A 330 -8.48 -4.78 -14.69
N SER A 331 -9.67 -4.27 -14.37
CA SER A 331 -10.29 -3.15 -15.08
C SER A 331 -10.71 -2.06 -14.09
N LEU A 332 -11.03 -0.88 -14.60
CA LEU A 332 -11.76 0.17 -13.86
C LEU A 332 -13.26 -0.08 -13.98
N SER A 333 -14.01 0.44 -13.01
CA SER A 333 -15.47 0.41 -13.01
C SER A 333 -16.00 1.83 -12.77
N GLU A 334 -17.17 2.14 -13.36
CA GLU A 334 -17.82 3.41 -13.31
C GLU A 334 -19.14 3.31 -12.53
N VAL A 335 -19.60 4.44 -11.97
CA VAL A 335 -20.91 4.58 -11.33
C VAL A 335 -21.54 5.90 -11.73
N ALA A 336 -22.82 5.86 -12.09
CA ALA A 336 -23.61 7.08 -12.31
C ALA A 336 -24.28 7.50 -11.00
N VAL A 337 -23.97 8.70 -10.52
CA VAL A 337 -24.53 9.24 -9.28
C VAL A 337 -25.44 10.42 -9.62
N PRO A 338 -26.78 10.29 -9.45
CA PRO A 338 -27.70 11.42 -9.59
C PRO A 338 -27.35 12.53 -8.60
N LEU A 339 -27.46 13.79 -9.01
CA LEU A 339 -27.14 14.95 -8.15
C LEU A 339 -27.87 14.90 -6.80
N SER A 340 -29.11 14.42 -6.77
CA SER A 340 -29.90 14.25 -5.55
C SER A 340 -29.41 13.16 -4.59
N LYS A 341 -28.44 12.35 -5.01
CA LYS A 341 -27.87 11.26 -4.20
C LYS A 341 -26.40 11.51 -3.79
N VAL A 342 -25.84 12.65 -4.20
CA VAL A 342 -24.51 13.06 -3.72
C VAL A 342 -24.62 13.35 -2.23
N LEU A 343 -23.73 12.77 -1.43
CA LEU A 343 -23.69 13.01 0.00
C LEU A 343 -23.34 14.47 0.30
N PRO A 344 -23.87 15.05 1.37
CA PRO A 344 -23.61 16.43 1.78
C PRO A 344 -22.15 16.64 2.21
#